data_020aa44a313440b685917bd2487f8a95
#
_entry.id   020aa44a313440b685917bd2487f8a95
#
_cell.length_a   1.000
_cell.length_b   1.000
_cell.length_c   1.000
_cell.angle_alpha   90.00
_cell.angle_beta   90.00
_cell.angle_gamma   90.00
#
_symmetry.space_group_name_H-M   'P 1'
#
loop_
_entity.id
_entity.type
_entity.pdbx_description
1 polymer ?
#
loop_
_entity_poly.entity_id
_entity_poly.type
_entity_poly.pdbx_seq_one_letter_code
_entity_poly.pdbx_strand_id
1 'polypeptide(L)'
;PLALSQYLRDHPGTDTIYLHLDNKMAFVMKIVMDEIFGENNCRAFITRKKCSTKNYTKNTFGNISDYIMFYSKTAKYTWNRPYDPWEYDRMIEQYPCVDEKTGKRYKKVPVHAPGIRNGETGKEWRGKMPPTGKHWQYTPAKLDELDAAGEIYWSPTGNPRRKVFCDPSKGIPVQDIWMNYRDSVNQTQKTTGYPTEKNIDMLKMIVMASSNPGDIVLDCFAGSGTTLGAAYMCERCWIGADNGIESLKAILKRFTDGLDIYGDYVKDSVYEQCTLELEDKCAFTILTSKENEGLVKDILKERRHIDERL
;
A
#
# COMPACT_ATOMS: atom_id res chain seq x y z
N PRO A 1 1.48 23.11 -9.78
CA PRO A 1 1.52 21.84 -10.52
C PRO A 1 2.59 21.82 -11.61
N LEU A 2 2.66 22.88 -12.46
CA LEU A 2 3.63 22.97 -13.57
C LEU A 2 5.09 22.98 -13.10
N ALA A 3 5.43 23.69 -12.02
CA ALA A 3 6.79 23.76 -11.49
C ALA A 3 7.29 22.40 -10.97
N LEU A 4 6.45 21.64 -10.26
CA LEU A 4 6.78 20.31 -9.78
C LEU A 4 6.95 19.31 -10.93
N SER A 5 6.07 19.39 -11.94
CA SER A 5 6.17 18.52 -13.13
C SER A 5 7.42 18.84 -13.94
N GLN A 6 7.84 20.11 -13.99
CA GLN A 6 9.07 20.53 -14.66
C GLN A 6 10.30 20.07 -13.88
N TYR A 7 10.31 20.24 -12.55
CA TYR A 7 11.39 19.74 -11.70
C TYR A 7 11.55 18.22 -11.86
N LEU A 8 10.47 17.47 -11.80
CA LEU A 8 10.49 16.02 -12.00
C LEU A 8 10.97 15.61 -13.40
N ARG A 9 10.70 16.41 -14.44
CA ARG A 9 11.20 16.16 -15.80
C ARG A 9 12.69 16.39 -15.94
N ASP A 10 13.20 17.42 -15.29
CA ASP A 10 14.59 17.88 -15.48
C ASP A 10 15.62 17.10 -14.67
N HIS A 11 15.17 16.32 -13.68
CA HIS A 11 16.05 15.51 -12.83
C HIS A 11 15.91 14.03 -13.17
N PRO A 12 16.98 13.36 -13.66
CA PRO A 12 16.95 11.93 -13.89
C PRO A 12 16.83 11.20 -12.56
N GLY A 13 15.75 10.41 -12.38
CA GLY A 13 15.50 9.73 -11.14
C GLY A 13 14.56 8.54 -11.28
N THR A 14 14.46 7.76 -10.22
CA THR A 14 13.55 6.63 -10.05
C THR A 14 12.25 7.06 -9.35
N ASP A 15 11.92 8.36 -9.42
CA ASP A 15 10.86 8.99 -8.64
C ASP A 15 9.49 8.43 -8.97
N THR A 16 8.69 8.35 -7.95
CA THR A 16 7.30 7.92 -8.01
C THR A 16 6.39 8.98 -7.41
N ILE A 17 5.15 9.04 -7.88
CA ILE A 17 4.14 9.95 -7.36
C ILE A 17 2.83 9.21 -7.12
N TYR A 18 2.22 9.48 -5.99
CA TYR A 18 0.88 9.05 -5.64
C TYR A 18 -0.04 10.25 -5.53
N LEU A 19 -1.13 10.24 -6.26
CA LEU A 19 -2.14 11.30 -6.21
C LEU A 19 -3.46 10.73 -5.71
N HIS A 20 -3.87 11.14 -4.51
CA HIS A 20 -5.06 10.66 -3.81
C HIS A 20 -6.20 11.67 -3.95
N LEU A 21 -7.28 11.27 -4.57
CA LEU A 21 -8.41 12.15 -4.93
C LEU A 21 -9.77 11.46 -4.74
N ASP A 22 -10.79 12.29 -4.61
CA ASP A 22 -12.17 11.85 -4.66
C ASP A 22 -12.63 11.56 -6.11
N ASN A 23 -13.84 11.02 -6.24
CA ASN A 23 -14.43 10.68 -7.53
C ASN A 23 -14.70 11.88 -8.45
N LYS A 24 -14.75 13.11 -7.93
CA LYS A 24 -15.01 14.30 -8.74
C LYS A 24 -13.78 14.69 -9.55
N MET A 25 -12.61 14.56 -8.96
CA MET A 25 -11.36 15.02 -9.56
C MET A 25 -10.50 13.90 -10.15
N ALA A 26 -10.66 12.66 -9.70
CA ALA A 26 -9.76 11.58 -10.08
C ALA A 26 -9.66 11.38 -11.60
N PHE A 27 -10.76 11.35 -12.31
CA PHE A 27 -10.76 11.10 -13.76
C PHE A 27 -10.21 12.27 -14.58
N VAL A 28 -10.46 13.50 -14.15
CA VAL A 28 -9.88 14.70 -14.80
C VAL A 28 -8.37 14.73 -14.57
N MET A 29 -7.94 14.47 -13.34
CA MET A 29 -6.53 14.47 -13.01
C MET A 29 -5.78 13.28 -13.64
N LYS A 30 -6.46 12.17 -13.95
CA LYS A 30 -5.85 11.07 -14.71
C LYS A 30 -5.36 11.56 -16.08
N ILE A 31 -6.19 12.35 -16.80
CA ILE A 31 -5.82 12.92 -18.10
C ILE A 31 -4.61 13.85 -17.94
N VAL A 32 -4.62 14.71 -16.95
CA VAL A 32 -3.51 15.65 -16.68
C VAL A 32 -2.22 14.90 -16.33
N MET A 33 -2.32 13.85 -15.52
CA MET A 33 -1.16 13.02 -15.16
C MET A 33 -0.60 12.25 -16.36
N ASP A 34 -1.46 11.77 -17.26
CA ASP A 34 -1.03 11.11 -18.50
C ASP A 34 -0.30 12.10 -19.42
N GLU A 35 -0.76 13.35 -19.51
CA GLU A 35 -0.10 14.39 -20.28
C GLU A 35 1.28 14.74 -19.70
N ILE A 36 1.41 14.79 -18.36
CA ILE A 36 2.65 15.17 -17.67
C ILE A 36 3.67 14.03 -17.66
N PHE A 37 3.25 12.82 -17.31
CA PHE A 37 4.14 11.71 -17.06
C PHE A 37 4.18 10.67 -18.20
N GLY A 38 3.19 10.70 -19.09
CA GLY A 38 2.95 9.70 -20.11
C GLY A 38 2.05 8.55 -19.59
N GLU A 39 1.08 8.13 -20.39
CA GLU A 39 0.13 7.05 -20.08
C GLU A 39 0.84 5.74 -19.67
N ASN A 40 1.92 5.39 -20.37
CA ASN A 40 2.71 4.19 -20.10
C ASN A 40 3.44 4.21 -18.74
N ASN A 41 3.47 5.33 -18.07
CA ASN A 41 4.06 5.50 -16.74
C ASN A 41 3.01 5.47 -15.61
N CYS A 42 1.74 5.32 -15.93
CA CYS A 42 0.71 4.96 -14.96
C CYS A 42 0.91 3.52 -14.52
N ARG A 43 1.30 3.31 -13.27
CA ARG A 43 1.60 1.98 -12.72
C ARG A 43 0.36 1.31 -12.14
N ALA A 44 -0.53 2.11 -11.51
CA ALA A 44 -1.81 1.63 -11.01
C ALA A 44 -2.82 2.78 -10.87
N PHE A 45 -4.10 2.43 -11.01
CA PHE A 45 -5.24 3.26 -10.63
C PHE A 45 -6.00 2.51 -9.54
N ILE A 46 -5.78 2.90 -8.31
CA ILE A 46 -6.17 2.15 -7.11
C ILE A 46 -7.52 2.68 -6.61
N THR A 47 -8.45 1.78 -6.35
CA THR A 47 -9.71 2.08 -5.66
C THR A 47 -9.58 1.73 -4.17
N ARG A 48 -9.80 2.72 -3.32
CA ARG A 48 -9.74 2.57 -1.87
C ARG A 48 -11.13 2.71 -1.25
N LYS A 49 -11.48 1.83 -0.32
CA LYS A 49 -12.64 1.99 0.54
C LYS A 49 -12.31 2.93 1.70
N LYS A 50 -12.90 4.14 1.71
CA LYS A 50 -12.63 5.19 2.71
C LYS A 50 -13.48 5.10 3.98
N CYS A 51 -14.68 4.57 3.88
CA CYS A 51 -15.60 4.51 5.02
C CYS A 51 -16.53 3.29 4.95
N SER A 52 -17.31 3.11 6.00
CA SER A 52 -18.38 2.11 6.07
C SER A 52 -19.58 2.49 5.19
N THR A 53 -20.57 1.60 5.12
CA THR A 53 -21.82 1.82 4.37
C THR A 53 -22.52 3.11 4.80
N LYS A 54 -23.01 3.87 3.81
CA LYS A 54 -23.79 5.09 4.00
C LYS A 54 -25.27 4.80 3.80
N ASN A 55 -26.03 4.89 4.87
CA ASN A 55 -27.46 4.54 4.87
C ASN A 55 -28.39 5.71 4.50
N TYR A 56 -27.86 6.91 4.34
CA TYR A 56 -28.66 8.11 4.02
C TYR A 56 -28.89 8.33 2.53
N THR A 57 -28.21 7.61 1.67
CA THR A 57 -28.44 7.70 0.21
C THR A 57 -29.57 6.77 -0.20
N LYS A 58 -30.69 7.34 -0.67
CA LYS A 58 -31.90 6.56 -1.02
C LYS A 58 -32.04 6.30 -2.52
N ASN A 59 -31.56 7.22 -3.37
CA ASN A 59 -31.82 7.22 -4.81
C ASN A 59 -30.56 6.94 -5.65
N THR A 60 -29.43 6.62 -5.02
CA THR A 60 -28.16 6.30 -5.70
C THR A 60 -27.29 5.44 -4.81
N PHE A 61 -26.22 4.88 -5.39
CA PHE A 61 -25.20 4.18 -4.61
C PHE A 61 -24.43 5.14 -3.70
N GLY A 62 -24.18 4.73 -2.45
CA GLY A 62 -23.37 5.50 -1.51
C GLY A 62 -21.91 5.58 -1.97
N ASN A 63 -21.36 6.80 -2.01
CA ASN A 63 -19.93 6.98 -2.32
C ASN A 63 -19.08 6.65 -1.09
N ILE A 64 -18.50 5.47 -1.07
CA ILE A 64 -17.62 4.94 -0.02
C ILE A 64 -16.18 4.74 -0.48
N SER A 65 -15.87 5.18 -1.70
CA SER A 65 -14.54 5.03 -2.30
C SER A 65 -13.88 6.38 -2.61
N ASP A 66 -12.58 6.36 -2.70
CA ASP A 66 -11.74 7.34 -3.36
C ASP A 66 -10.66 6.62 -4.17
N TYR A 67 -9.82 7.39 -4.85
CA TYR A 67 -8.90 6.87 -5.85
C TYR A 67 -7.49 7.35 -5.60
N ILE A 68 -6.52 6.47 -5.84
CA ILE A 68 -5.10 6.79 -5.75
C ILE A 68 -4.45 6.40 -7.07
N MET A 69 -3.87 7.38 -7.75
CA MET A 69 -3.10 7.16 -8.97
C MET A 69 -1.64 7.01 -8.62
N PHE A 70 -1.03 5.94 -9.07
CA PHE A 70 0.39 5.67 -8.92
C PHE A 70 1.08 5.82 -10.27
N TYR A 71 2.00 6.78 -10.34
CA TYR A 71 2.85 7.01 -11.51
C TYR A 71 4.32 6.89 -11.12
N SER A 72 5.13 6.52 -12.09
CA SER A 72 6.58 6.68 -12.02
C SER A 72 7.05 7.65 -13.08
N LYS A 73 8.21 8.26 -12.89
CA LYS A 73 8.80 9.15 -13.87
C LYS A 73 9.26 8.41 -15.13
N THR A 74 9.80 7.22 -14.96
CA THR A 74 10.34 6.37 -16.02
C THR A 74 9.94 4.91 -15.80
N ALA A 75 10.27 4.04 -16.75
CA ALA A 75 10.08 2.60 -16.59
C ALA A 75 10.91 1.99 -15.44
N LYS A 76 11.99 2.68 -15.02
CA LYS A 76 12.84 2.27 -13.90
C LYS A 76 12.46 3.08 -12.66
N TYR A 77 11.96 2.42 -11.64
CA TYR A 77 11.52 3.03 -10.36
C TYR A 77 11.71 2.03 -9.21
N THR A 78 11.73 2.55 -7.99
CA THR A 78 11.77 1.71 -6.79
C THR A 78 10.41 1.06 -6.59
N TRP A 79 10.39 -0.28 -6.49
CA TRP A 79 9.19 -1.05 -6.21
C TRP A 79 9.47 -2.20 -5.25
N ASN A 80 9.09 -2.03 -4.02
CA ASN A 80 9.12 -3.04 -2.97
C ASN A 80 7.69 -3.60 -2.82
N ARG A 81 7.42 -4.72 -3.43
CA ARG A 81 6.05 -5.27 -3.50
C ARG A 81 5.46 -5.46 -2.12
N PRO A 82 4.35 -4.78 -1.77
CA PRO A 82 3.70 -4.95 -0.48
C PRO A 82 2.87 -6.23 -0.41
N TYR A 83 2.75 -6.77 0.80
CA TYR A 83 1.99 -7.99 1.08
C TYR A 83 1.13 -7.77 2.32
N ASP A 84 -0.15 -8.18 2.25
CA ASP A 84 -1.02 -8.32 3.41
C ASP A 84 -0.72 -9.65 4.11
N PRO A 85 -0.78 -9.72 5.44
CA PRO A 85 -0.63 -10.99 6.16
C PRO A 85 -1.75 -11.96 5.77
N TRP A 86 -1.44 -13.26 5.82
CA TRP A 86 -2.46 -14.28 5.64
C TRP A 86 -3.45 -14.28 6.82
N GLU A 87 -4.74 -14.09 6.51
CA GLU A 87 -5.81 -14.49 7.40
C GLU A 87 -5.96 -16.03 7.34
N TYR A 88 -6.08 -16.66 8.50
CA TYR A 88 -6.08 -18.13 8.60
C TYR A 88 -7.17 -18.78 7.74
N ASP A 89 -8.40 -18.28 7.81
CA ASP A 89 -9.54 -18.81 7.04
C ASP A 89 -9.33 -18.68 5.54
N ARG A 90 -8.82 -17.53 5.10
CA ARG A 90 -8.49 -17.29 3.70
C ARG A 90 -7.35 -18.16 3.19
N MET A 91 -6.38 -18.45 4.06
CA MET A 91 -5.30 -19.38 3.74
C MET A 91 -5.84 -20.80 3.54
N ILE A 92 -6.75 -21.27 4.40
CA ILE A 92 -7.40 -22.59 4.27
C ILE A 92 -8.21 -22.66 2.97
N GLU A 93 -8.99 -21.62 2.67
CA GLU A 93 -9.80 -21.55 1.44
C GLU A 93 -8.93 -21.65 0.18
N GLN A 94 -7.86 -20.89 0.11
CA GLN A 94 -6.98 -20.87 -1.06
C GLN A 94 -6.04 -22.08 -1.16
N TYR A 95 -5.62 -22.65 -0.04
CA TYR A 95 -4.71 -23.79 0.05
C TYR A 95 -5.35 -24.93 0.86
N PRO A 96 -6.41 -25.59 0.32
CA PRO A 96 -7.23 -26.52 1.08
C PRO A 96 -6.53 -27.86 1.41
N CYS A 97 -5.45 -28.19 0.70
CA CYS A 97 -4.76 -29.46 0.88
C CYS A 97 -3.58 -29.30 1.84
N VAL A 98 -3.30 -30.36 2.62
CA VAL A 98 -2.10 -30.47 3.46
C VAL A 98 -1.23 -31.59 2.89
N ASP A 99 0.05 -31.34 2.74
CA ASP A 99 1.03 -32.32 2.32
C ASP A 99 1.45 -33.18 3.53
N GLU A 100 1.23 -34.47 3.46
CA GLU A 100 1.47 -35.40 4.58
C GLU A 100 2.94 -35.48 4.98
N LYS A 101 3.86 -35.24 4.05
CA LYS A 101 5.30 -35.34 4.32
C LYS A 101 5.86 -34.08 4.97
N THR A 102 5.37 -32.90 4.57
CA THR A 102 5.94 -31.62 4.99
C THR A 102 5.03 -30.86 5.97
N GLY A 103 3.77 -31.25 6.10
CA GLY A 103 2.74 -30.52 6.86
C GLY A 103 2.32 -29.18 6.22
N LYS A 104 2.90 -28.81 5.09
CA LYS A 104 2.62 -27.53 4.42
C LYS A 104 1.30 -27.58 3.67
N ARG A 105 0.56 -26.47 3.74
CA ARG A 105 -0.64 -26.31 2.93
C ARG A 105 -0.29 -26.04 1.47
N TYR A 106 -1.10 -26.57 0.54
CA TYR A 106 -0.94 -26.39 -0.88
C TYR A 106 -2.28 -26.36 -1.62
N LYS A 107 -2.26 -25.83 -2.84
CA LYS A 107 -3.34 -25.94 -3.81
C LYS A 107 -2.89 -26.75 -5.02
N LYS A 108 -3.85 -27.41 -5.67
CA LYS A 108 -3.63 -28.23 -6.87
C LYS A 108 -3.91 -27.40 -8.10
N VAL A 109 -2.91 -27.14 -8.92
CA VAL A 109 -3.09 -26.43 -10.19
C VAL A 109 -2.81 -27.37 -11.37
N PRO A 110 -3.43 -27.13 -12.54
CA PRO A 110 -3.11 -27.90 -13.76
C PRO A 110 -1.63 -27.77 -14.10
N VAL A 111 -1.04 -28.84 -14.63
CA VAL A 111 0.32 -28.83 -15.21
C VAL A 111 0.31 -28.57 -16.71
N HIS A 112 -0.83 -28.27 -17.28
CA HIS A 112 -1.03 -28.02 -18.72
C HIS A 112 -1.67 -26.64 -18.94
N ALA A 113 -1.41 -26.05 -20.11
CA ALA A 113 -1.96 -24.77 -20.56
C ALA A 113 -2.65 -24.91 -21.91
N PRO A 114 -3.56 -23.99 -22.27
CA PRO A 114 -4.20 -23.98 -23.60
C PRO A 114 -3.19 -23.77 -24.72
N GLY A 115 -3.52 -24.32 -25.91
CA GLY A 115 -2.72 -24.22 -27.11
C GLY A 115 -1.89 -25.50 -27.38
N ILE A 116 -1.75 -25.84 -28.63
CA ILE A 116 -0.93 -26.99 -29.09
C ILE A 116 0.49 -26.50 -29.32
N ARG A 117 1.48 -27.28 -28.88
CA ARG A 117 2.90 -27.03 -29.15
C ARG A 117 3.59 -28.26 -29.68
N ASN A 118 4.43 -28.07 -30.70
CA ASN A 118 5.20 -29.16 -31.36
C ASN A 118 6.57 -29.40 -30.71
N GLY A 119 6.95 -28.58 -29.70
CA GLY A 119 8.21 -28.74 -28.99
C GLY A 119 8.09 -29.68 -27.78
N GLU A 120 9.10 -29.69 -26.92
CA GLU A 120 9.20 -30.57 -25.73
C GLU A 120 7.94 -30.59 -24.87
N THR A 121 7.26 -29.43 -24.73
CA THR A 121 6.04 -29.32 -23.92
C THR A 121 4.80 -29.94 -24.55
N GLY A 122 4.88 -30.37 -25.84
CA GLY A 122 3.84 -31.11 -26.52
C GLY A 122 4.06 -32.62 -26.51
N LYS A 123 5.21 -33.10 -26.01
CA LYS A 123 5.58 -34.51 -25.98
C LYS A 123 4.93 -35.28 -24.84
N GLU A 124 4.96 -36.59 -24.97
CA GLU A 124 4.53 -37.49 -23.91
C GLU A 124 5.38 -37.37 -22.65
N TRP A 125 4.71 -37.45 -21.49
CA TRP A 125 5.35 -37.52 -20.19
C TRP A 125 4.74 -38.68 -19.38
N ARG A 126 5.55 -39.64 -19.00
CA ARG A 126 5.15 -40.85 -18.22
C ARG A 126 3.92 -41.55 -18.77
N GLY A 127 3.92 -41.82 -20.06
CA GLY A 127 2.83 -42.51 -20.76
C GLY A 127 1.58 -41.66 -21.01
N LYS A 128 1.64 -40.33 -20.75
CA LYS A 128 0.52 -39.41 -20.92
C LYS A 128 0.85 -38.28 -21.90
N MET A 129 0.01 -38.12 -22.90
CA MET A 129 0.01 -36.91 -23.72
C MET A 129 -0.67 -35.75 -23.03
N PRO A 130 -0.30 -34.50 -23.35
CA PRO A 130 -1.11 -33.35 -22.93
C PRO A 130 -2.57 -33.52 -23.37
N PRO A 131 -3.55 -33.07 -22.60
CA PRO A 131 -4.96 -33.11 -23.01
C PRO A 131 -5.19 -32.42 -24.36
N THR A 132 -6.16 -32.86 -25.12
CA THR A 132 -6.49 -32.32 -26.45
C THR A 132 -6.60 -30.78 -26.42
N GLY A 133 -5.91 -30.13 -27.37
CA GLY A 133 -5.87 -28.66 -27.44
C GLY A 133 -4.97 -27.97 -26.41
N LYS A 134 -4.12 -28.73 -25.69
CA LYS A 134 -3.24 -28.22 -24.64
C LYS A 134 -1.80 -28.70 -24.81
N HIS A 135 -0.90 -28.13 -24.02
CA HIS A 135 0.48 -28.54 -23.85
C HIS A 135 0.85 -28.55 -22.37
N TRP A 136 1.93 -29.24 -22.01
CA TRP A 136 2.48 -29.13 -20.64
C TRP A 136 3.04 -27.74 -20.41
N GLN A 137 2.87 -27.20 -19.20
CA GLN A 137 3.47 -25.91 -18.80
C GLN A 137 5.00 -25.98 -18.68
N TYR A 138 5.52 -27.18 -18.48
CA TYR A 138 6.96 -27.48 -18.33
C TYR A 138 7.36 -28.61 -19.27
N THR A 139 8.63 -28.69 -19.58
CA THR A 139 9.17 -29.85 -20.34
C THR A 139 9.03 -31.14 -19.52
N PRO A 140 8.94 -32.32 -20.16
CA PRO A 140 8.92 -33.60 -19.45
C PRO A 140 10.04 -33.74 -18.40
N ALA A 141 11.27 -33.36 -18.74
CA ALA A 141 12.39 -33.37 -17.81
C ALA A 141 12.15 -32.50 -16.57
N LYS A 142 11.60 -31.30 -16.76
CA LYS A 142 11.27 -30.41 -15.63
C LYS A 142 10.10 -30.94 -14.78
N LEU A 143 9.15 -31.62 -15.41
CA LEU A 143 8.06 -32.30 -14.70
C LEU A 143 8.59 -33.45 -13.85
N ASP A 144 9.61 -34.19 -14.32
CA ASP A 144 10.27 -35.24 -13.51
C ASP A 144 11.01 -34.68 -12.33
N GLU A 145 11.69 -33.54 -12.48
CA GLU A 145 12.30 -32.82 -11.33
C GLU A 145 11.26 -32.42 -10.28
N LEU A 146 10.13 -31.85 -10.73
CA LEU A 146 9.04 -31.43 -9.84
C LEU A 146 8.40 -32.64 -9.13
N ASP A 147 8.26 -33.77 -9.83
CA ASP A 147 7.72 -34.98 -9.22
C ASP A 147 8.69 -35.60 -8.20
N ALA A 148 9.98 -35.64 -8.52
CA ALA A 148 11.01 -36.07 -7.58
C ALA A 148 11.08 -35.17 -6.33
N ALA A 149 10.84 -33.87 -6.49
CA ALA A 149 10.73 -32.91 -5.38
C ALA A 149 9.43 -33.05 -4.58
N GLY A 150 8.50 -33.92 -4.99
CA GLY A 150 7.20 -34.09 -4.34
C GLY A 150 6.19 -32.97 -4.65
N GLU A 151 6.46 -32.15 -5.66
CA GLU A 151 5.60 -31.03 -6.10
C GLU A 151 4.51 -31.46 -7.10
N ILE A 152 4.45 -32.72 -7.48
CA ILE A 152 3.37 -33.27 -8.31
C ILE A 152 2.42 -34.09 -7.43
N TYR A 153 1.14 -33.82 -7.57
CA TYR A 153 0.05 -34.62 -7.06
C TYR A 153 -0.53 -35.48 -8.18
N TRP A 154 -0.54 -36.78 -7.99
CA TRP A 154 -1.20 -37.72 -8.88
C TRP A 154 -2.61 -38.01 -8.36
N SER A 155 -3.64 -37.72 -9.18
CA SER A 155 -5.01 -38.07 -8.83
C SER A 155 -5.20 -39.58 -8.83
N PRO A 156 -6.27 -40.13 -8.21
CA PRO A 156 -6.59 -41.58 -8.32
C PRO A 156 -6.74 -42.09 -9.74
N THR A 157 -7.13 -41.19 -10.68
CA THR A 157 -7.21 -41.48 -12.12
C THR A 157 -5.88 -41.31 -12.85
N GLY A 158 -4.78 -41.08 -12.14
CA GLY A 158 -3.44 -40.90 -12.65
C GLY A 158 -3.20 -39.57 -13.36
N ASN A 159 -4.05 -38.55 -13.17
CA ASN A 159 -3.82 -37.24 -13.78
C ASN A 159 -2.94 -36.35 -12.88
N PRO A 160 -1.84 -35.78 -13.46
CA PRO A 160 -0.93 -34.97 -12.70
C PRO A 160 -1.47 -33.55 -12.46
N ARG A 161 -1.20 -33.02 -11.28
CA ARG A 161 -1.42 -31.61 -10.91
C ARG A 161 -0.20 -31.10 -10.14
N ARG A 162 0.17 -29.86 -10.33
CA ARG A 162 1.23 -29.26 -9.54
C ARG A 162 0.70 -28.87 -8.15
N LYS A 163 1.46 -29.20 -7.12
CA LYS A 163 1.27 -28.66 -5.78
C LYS A 163 1.91 -27.29 -5.70
N VAL A 164 1.13 -26.25 -5.49
CA VAL A 164 1.64 -24.91 -5.19
C VAL A 164 1.49 -24.71 -3.69
N PHE A 165 2.62 -24.72 -3.01
CA PHE A 165 2.65 -24.56 -1.58
C PHE A 165 2.38 -23.13 -1.13
N CYS A 166 1.65 -22.97 -0.03
CA CYS A 166 1.51 -21.71 0.67
C CYS A 166 2.84 -21.34 1.33
N ASP A 167 3.24 -20.10 1.15
CA ASP A 167 4.32 -19.50 1.95
C ASP A 167 3.69 -18.51 2.93
N PRO A 168 3.46 -18.92 4.19
CA PRO A 168 2.83 -18.04 5.18
C PRO A 168 3.65 -16.80 5.49
N SER A 169 4.97 -16.85 5.28
CA SER A 169 5.87 -15.74 5.57
C SER A 169 5.77 -14.60 4.55
N LYS A 170 5.35 -14.90 3.32
CA LYS A 170 5.24 -13.88 2.26
C LYS A 170 3.96 -13.06 2.28
N GLY A 171 2.87 -13.63 2.79
CA GLY A 171 1.56 -12.99 2.72
C GLY A 171 0.93 -13.01 1.33
N ILE A 172 -0.10 -12.19 1.15
CA ILE A 172 -0.85 -12.02 -0.09
C ILE A 172 -0.40 -10.73 -0.76
N PRO A 173 0.04 -10.72 -2.02
CA PRO A 173 0.40 -9.48 -2.69
C PRO A 173 -0.77 -8.50 -2.72
N VAL A 174 -0.54 -7.27 -2.28
CA VAL A 174 -1.54 -6.20 -2.35
C VAL A 174 -1.85 -5.88 -3.81
N GLN A 175 -3.13 -5.76 -4.13
CA GLN A 175 -3.64 -5.44 -5.46
C GLN A 175 -4.15 -3.98 -5.50
N ASP A 176 -4.91 -3.62 -6.53
CA ASP A 176 -5.42 -2.27 -6.80
C ASP A 176 -6.79 -1.96 -6.18
N ILE A 177 -7.33 -2.86 -5.36
CA ILE A 177 -8.57 -2.64 -4.57
C ILE A 177 -8.24 -2.75 -3.09
N TRP A 178 -8.29 -1.62 -2.38
CA TRP A 178 -7.91 -1.52 -0.97
C TRP A 178 -9.13 -1.42 -0.07
N MET A 179 -9.45 -2.50 0.62
CA MET A 179 -10.62 -2.60 1.49
C MET A 179 -10.31 -2.30 2.96
N ASN A 180 -9.05 -2.42 3.38
CA ASN A 180 -8.63 -2.44 4.78
C ASN A 180 -8.18 -1.07 5.32
N TYR A 181 -7.99 -0.07 4.47
CA TYR A 181 -7.42 1.23 4.84
C TYR A 181 -8.51 2.32 4.92
N ARG A 182 -9.46 2.20 5.85
CA ARG A 182 -10.50 3.22 6.07
C ARG A 182 -9.90 4.49 6.64
N ASP A 183 -10.64 5.60 6.56
CA ASP A 183 -10.23 6.85 7.19
C ASP A 183 -10.14 6.69 8.71
N SER A 184 -9.16 7.38 9.33
CA SER A 184 -8.84 7.26 10.75
C SER A 184 -10.02 7.60 11.67
N VAL A 185 -10.87 8.55 11.26
CA VAL A 185 -12.10 8.93 11.96
C VAL A 185 -13.12 7.78 12.06
N ASN A 186 -13.05 6.82 11.15
CA ASN A 186 -13.93 5.65 11.12
C ASN A 186 -13.32 4.39 11.74
N GLN A 187 -12.18 4.54 12.39
CA GLN A 187 -11.47 3.50 13.11
C GLN A 187 -11.03 4.07 14.46
N THR A 188 -10.84 3.23 15.46
CA THR A 188 -10.28 3.60 16.77
C THR A 188 -8.79 3.96 16.67
N GLN A 189 -8.40 4.74 15.67
CA GLN A 189 -7.03 5.19 15.50
C GLN A 189 -6.82 6.53 16.21
N LYS A 190 -5.63 6.72 16.76
CA LYS A 190 -5.20 8.01 17.28
C LYS A 190 -5.02 9.01 16.13
N THR A 191 -5.53 10.23 16.31
CA THR A 191 -5.55 11.28 15.28
C THR A 191 -5.08 12.62 15.84
N THR A 192 -4.71 13.53 14.93
CA THR A 192 -4.45 14.94 15.30
C THR A 192 -5.75 15.71 15.52
N GLY A 193 -6.89 15.17 15.05
CA GLY A 193 -8.17 15.88 14.98
C GLY A 193 -8.38 16.63 13.65
N TYR A 194 -7.44 16.55 12.72
CA TYR A 194 -7.56 17.20 11.40
C TYR A 194 -8.64 16.52 10.55
N PRO A 195 -9.60 17.26 9.95
CA PRO A 195 -10.83 16.68 9.38
C PRO A 195 -10.64 15.65 8.27
N THR A 196 -9.54 15.74 7.51
CA THR A 196 -9.26 14.89 6.34
C THR A 196 -8.07 13.97 6.56
N GLU A 197 -7.77 13.66 7.81
CA GLU A 197 -6.64 12.82 8.18
C GLU A 197 -6.73 11.43 7.55
N LYS A 198 -5.64 11.00 6.95
CA LYS A 198 -5.55 9.72 6.25
C LYS A 198 -5.12 8.58 7.19
N ASN A 199 -5.38 7.36 6.76
CA ASN A 199 -4.93 6.18 7.46
C ASN A 199 -3.40 6.07 7.41
N ILE A 200 -2.76 5.98 8.57
CA ILE A 200 -1.30 5.95 8.70
C ILE A 200 -0.70 4.67 8.10
N ASP A 201 -1.36 3.52 8.27
CA ASP A 201 -0.85 2.23 7.77
C ASP A 201 -0.90 2.16 6.25
N MET A 202 -1.91 2.78 5.63
CA MET A 202 -1.95 2.96 4.18
C MET A 202 -0.74 3.76 3.68
N LEU A 203 -0.42 4.87 4.34
CA LEU A 203 0.70 5.72 3.93
C LEU A 203 2.04 5.05 4.21
N LYS A 204 2.19 4.32 5.30
CA LYS A 204 3.38 3.47 5.54
C LYS A 204 3.57 2.45 4.43
N MET A 205 2.51 1.77 4.03
CA MET A 205 2.55 0.79 2.95
C MET A 205 2.98 1.45 1.63
N ILE A 206 2.43 2.63 1.28
CA ILE A 206 2.82 3.40 0.09
C ILE A 206 4.30 3.79 0.15
N VAL A 207 4.74 4.36 1.26
CA VAL A 207 6.13 4.79 1.47
C VAL A 207 7.09 3.61 1.32
N MET A 208 6.82 2.50 2.01
CA MET A 208 7.66 1.30 1.92
C MET A 208 7.67 0.69 0.53
N ALA A 209 6.54 0.72 -0.19
CA ALA A 209 6.45 0.15 -1.54
C ALA A 209 7.30 0.90 -2.56
N SER A 210 7.49 2.21 -2.40
CA SER A 210 8.08 3.07 -3.45
C SER A 210 9.32 3.83 -3.02
N SER A 211 9.90 3.49 -1.87
CA SER A 211 11.14 4.09 -1.38
C SER A 211 11.94 3.11 -0.52
N ASN A 212 13.18 3.47 -0.24
CA ASN A 212 14.08 2.75 0.68
C ASN A 212 14.40 3.63 1.89
N PRO A 213 14.88 3.07 3.02
CA PRO A 213 15.38 3.85 4.14
C PRO A 213 16.39 4.91 3.69
N GLY A 214 16.24 6.13 4.23
CA GLY A 214 17.06 7.30 3.84
C GLY A 214 16.58 8.09 2.62
N ASP A 215 15.65 7.55 1.81
CA ASP A 215 15.05 8.31 0.70
C ASP A 215 14.21 9.47 1.22
N ILE A 216 13.95 10.46 0.34
CA ILE A 216 13.13 11.64 0.65
C ILE A 216 11.70 11.42 0.21
N VAL A 217 10.74 11.65 1.12
CA VAL A 217 9.31 11.67 0.86
C VAL A 217 8.82 13.12 0.89
N LEU A 218 8.24 13.59 -0.19
CA LEU A 218 7.67 14.93 -0.31
C LEU A 218 6.14 14.86 -0.31
N ASP A 219 5.49 15.64 0.56
CA ASP A 219 4.04 15.88 0.51
C ASP A 219 3.75 17.38 0.40
N CYS A 220 3.31 17.80 -0.79
CA CYS A 220 3.01 19.21 -1.10
C CYS A 220 1.65 19.70 -0.54
N PHE A 221 0.86 18.80 0.05
CA PHE A 221 -0.45 19.05 0.63
C PHE A 221 -0.54 18.32 1.98
N ALA A 222 0.43 18.60 2.85
CA ALA A 222 0.75 17.80 4.02
C ALA A 222 -0.42 17.63 5.01
N GLY A 223 -1.36 18.58 5.07
CA GLY A 223 -2.55 18.52 5.91
C GLY A 223 -2.23 18.19 7.36
N SER A 224 -2.69 17.02 7.83
CA SER A 224 -2.37 16.53 9.18
C SER A 224 -0.95 16.01 9.38
N GLY A 225 -0.11 16.00 8.32
CA GLY A 225 1.24 15.43 8.35
C GLY A 225 1.28 13.90 8.44
N THR A 226 0.21 13.20 8.08
CA THR A 226 0.19 11.74 8.16
C THR A 226 1.24 11.09 7.26
N THR A 227 1.45 11.64 6.05
CA THR A 227 2.52 11.17 5.15
C THR A 227 3.90 11.38 5.77
N LEU A 228 4.11 12.52 6.43
CA LEU A 228 5.38 12.85 7.09
C LEU A 228 5.64 11.88 8.26
N GLY A 229 4.60 11.62 9.07
CA GLY A 229 4.67 10.63 10.14
C GLY A 229 4.95 9.22 9.62
N ALA A 230 4.31 8.80 8.52
CA ALA A 230 4.57 7.52 7.88
C ALA A 230 6.02 7.42 7.37
N ALA A 231 6.53 8.48 6.74
CA ALA A 231 7.91 8.54 6.26
C ALA A 231 8.90 8.42 7.42
N TYR A 232 8.69 9.18 8.50
CA TYR A 232 9.51 9.11 9.70
C TYR A 232 9.54 7.70 10.31
N MET A 233 8.37 7.09 10.53
CA MET A 233 8.25 5.73 11.07
C MET A 233 8.90 4.66 10.20
N CYS A 234 9.05 4.94 8.92
CA CYS A 234 9.70 4.05 7.95
C CYS A 234 11.18 4.43 7.68
N GLU A 235 11.79 5.28 8.51
CA GLU A 235 13.19 5.71 8.37
C GLU A 235 13.48 6.48 7.07
N ARG A 236 12.51 7.25 6.57
CA ARG A 236 12.68 8.14 5.42
C ARG A 236 12.83 9.57 5.90
N CYS A 237 13.63 10.35 5.17
CA CYS A 237 13.61 11.81 5.29
C CYS A 237 12.30 12.34 4.71
N TRP A 238 11.80 13.46 5.22
CA TRP A 238 10.54 14.00 4.74
C TRP A 238 10.56 15.52 4.57
N ILE A 239 9.78 15.99 3.62
CA ILE A 239 9.51 17.40 3.38
C ILE A 239 8.00 17.55 3.26
N GLY A 240 7.40 18.41 4.08
CA GLY A 240 5.98 18.74 4.02
C GLY A 240 5.78 20.20 3.62
N ALA A 241 4.80 20.46 2.76
CA ALA A 241 4.36 21.81 2.45
C ALA A 241 2.83 21.89 2.58
N ASP A 242 2.34 22.97 3.17
CA ASP A 242 0.92 23.30 3.26
C ASP A 242 0.77 24.81 3.43
N ASN A 243 -0.39 25.35 3.04
CA ASN A 243 -0.70 26.78 3.21
C ASN A 243 -1.66 27.04 4.37
N GLY A 244 -2.12 26.00 5.08
CA GLY A 244 -3.09 26.09 6.16
C GLY A 244 -2.43 26.15 7.53
N ILE A 245 -2.86 27.11 8.38
CA ILE A 245 -2.38 27.22 9.77
C ILE A 245 -2.78 25.99 10.60
N GLU A 246 -3.96 25.44 10.34
CA GLU A 246 -4.44 24.24 11.03
C GLU A 246 -3.64 22.99 10.63
N SER A 247 -3.08 22.98 9.42
CA SER A 247 -2.13 21.96 9.00
C SER A 247 -0.84 22.02 9.82
N LEU A 248 -0.25 23.22 9.97
CA LEU A 248 0.93 23.41 10.81
C LEU A 248 0.69 22.95 12.26
N LYS A 249 -0.44 23.35 12.85
CA LYS A 249 -0.81 22.92 14.22
C LYS A 249 -0.93 21.40 14.32
N ALA A 250 -1.57 20.75 13.33
CA ALA A 250 -1.73 19.30 13.30
C ALA A 250 -0.39 18.57 13.15
N ILE A 251 0.50 19.07 12.28
CA ILE A 251 1.85 18.52 12.10
C ILE A 251 2.65 18.65 13.40
N LEU A 252 2.65 19.83 14.02
CA LEU A 252 3.31 20.03 15.29
C LEU A 252 2.76 19.08 16.37
N LYS A 253 1.44 18.97 16.48
CA LYS A 253 0.81 18.02 17.42
C LYS A 253 1.29 16.59 17.19
N ARG A 254 1.36 16.15 15.94
CA ARG A 254 1.82 14.81 15.57
C ARG A 254 3.25 14.53 16.05
N PHE A 255 4.15 15.49 15.89
CA PHE A 255 5.58 15.30 16.16
C PHE A 255 6.04 15.74 17.55
N THR A 256 5.21 16.45 18.32
CA THR A 256 5.59 16.94 19.65
C THR A 256 4.68 16.42 20.78
N ASP A 257 3.36 16.50 20.62
CA ASP A 257 2.40 16.23 21.71
C ASP A 257 1.83 14.80 21.64
N GLY A 258 2.01 14.13 20.50
CA GLY A 258 1.39 12.84 20.23
C GLY A 258 -0.05 12.95 19.71
N LEU A 259 -0.69 11.81 19.58
CA LEU A 259 -2.01 11.68 18.95
C LEU A 259 -3.07 11.25 19.96
N ASP A 260 -4.29 11.79 19.82
CA ASP A 260 -5.43 11.42 20.65
C ASP A 260 -6.37 10.44 19.95
N ILE A 261 -7.12 9.67 20.73
CA ILE A 261 -8.23 8.86 20.21
C ILE A 261 -9.37 9.82 19.86
N TYR A 262 -9.89 9.72 18.64
CA TYR A 262 -11.01 10.56 18.19
C TYR A 262 -12.34 10.06 18.76
N GLY A 263 -13.14 10.98 19.35
CA GLY A 263 -14.48 10.74 19.88
C GLY A 263 -14.53 10.38 21.37
N ASP A 264 -15.74 10.08 21.85
CA ASP A 264 -16.04 9.80 23.27
C ASP A 264 -15.70 8.37 23.72
N TYR A 265 -14.77 7.71 23.06
CA TYR A 265 -14.37 6.35 23.41
C TYR A 265 -13.57 6.35 24.72
N VAL A 266 -14.06 5.55 25.67
CA VAL A 266 -13.45 5.39 27.00
C VAL A 266 -12.05 4.79 26.86
N LYS A 267 -11.10 5.34 27.65
CA LYS A 267 -9.67 5.01 27.63
C LYS A 267 -9.29 3.55 28.00
N ASP A 268 -10.27 2.67 28.27
CA ASP A 268 -10.03 1.36 28.90
C ASP A 268 -9.88 0.18 27.94
N SER A 269 -9.83 0.36 26.64
CA SER A 269 -9.43 -0.72 25.75
C SER A 269 -7.92 -0.70 25.57
N VAL A 270 -7.27 -1.65 26.23
CA VAL A 270 -5.85 -2.00 26.07
C VAL A 270 -5.62 -2.47 24.63
N TYR A 271 -5.49 -1.55 23.70
CA TYR A 271 -4.81 -1.80 22.45
C TYR A 271 -3.43 -1.14 22.59
N GLU A 272 -2.41 -1.95 22.77
CA GLU A 272 -1.02 -1.59 22.50
C GLU A 272 -0.88 -1.24 21.02
N GLN A 273 -1.44 -0.12 20.63
CA GLN A 273 -1.04 0.51 19.37
C GLN A 273 0.28 1.19 19.65
N CYS A 274 1.27 0.91 18.81
CA CYS A 274 2.54 1.63 18.79
C CYS A 274 2.28 3.11 18.98
N THR A 275 2.39 3.56 20.21
CA THR A 275 2.64 4.95 20.52
C THR A 275 3.91 5.27 19.76
N LEU A 276 3.94 6.33 18.96
CA LEU A 276 5.17 7.00 18.63
C LEU A 276 5.75 7.49 19.97
N GLU A 277 6.36 6.59 20.73
CA GLU A 277 7.34 6.97 21.71
C GLU A 277 8.52 7.47 20.88
N LEU A 278 8.48 8.75 20.60
CA LEU A 278 9.63 9.48 20.08
C LEU A 278 10.63 9.51 21.22
N GLU A 279 11.37 8.40 21.40
CA GLU A 279 12.47 8.31 22.37
C GLU A 279 13.52 9.39 22.08
N ASP A 280 13.58 9.88 20.83
CA ASP A 280 14.38 11.06 20.43
C ASP A 280 13.42 12.10 19.81
N LYS A 281 13.41 13.29 20.34
CA LYS A 281 12.68 14.44 19.80
C LYS A 281 13.06 14.61 18.33
N CYS A 282 12.13 14.33 17.42
CA CYS A 282 12.36 14.51 15.99
C CYS A 282 12.67 16.00 15.72
N ALA A 283 13.94 16.29 15.42
CA ALA A 283 14.35 17.63 15.06
C ALA A 283 13.93 17.91 13.61
N PHE A 284 13.11 18.93 13.40
CA PHE A 284 12.73 19.40 12.07
C PHE A 284 12.77 20.93 11.99
N THR A 285 12.92 21.45 10.77
CA THR A 285 12.97 22.88 10.52
C THR A 285 11.67 23.35 9.89
N ILE A 286 11.09 24.44 10.42
CA ILE A 286 9.93 25.09 9.82
C ILE A 286 10.42 26.25 8.97
N LEU A 287 10.09 26.21 7.67
CA LEU A 287 10.32 27.30 6.72
C LEU A 287 8.99 27.98 6.44
N THR A 288 8.97 29.31 6.54
CA THR A 288 7.77 30.11 6.30
C THR A 288 8.10 31.39 5.54
N SER A 289 7.08 32.00 4.90
CA SER A 289 7.24 33.33 4.30
C SER A 289 7.40 34.39 5.37
N LYS A 290 8.02 35.54 5.03
CA LYS A 290 8.18 36.68 5.95
C LYS A 290 6.85 37.17 6.50
N GLU A 291 5.78 37.11 5.72
CA GLU A 291 4.44 37.55 6.11
C GLU A 291 3.86 36.66 7.25
N ASN A 292 4.17 35.39 7.26
CA ASN A 292 3.66 34.41 8.21
C ASN A 292 4.62 34.14 9.38
N GLU A 293 5.80 34.76 9.41
CA GLU A 293 6.82 34.50 10.44
C GLU A 293 6.33 34.83 11.84
N GLY A 294 5.60 35.94 12.01
CA GLY A 294 4.99 36.33 13.29
C GLY A 294 4.01 35.29 13.81
N LEU A 295 3.10 34.84 12.95
CA LEU A 295 2.09 33.85 13.26
C LEU A 295 2.69 32.49 13.66
N VAL A 296 3.70 32.03 12.94
CA VAL A 296 4.42 30.79 13.27
C VAL A 296 5.12 30.91 14.62
N LYS A 297 5.76 32.04 14.91
CA LYS A 297 6.40 32.32 16.22
C LYS A 297 5.39 32.28 17.36
N ASP A 298 4.20 32.81 17.17
CA ASP A 298 3.17 32.82 18.22
C ASP A 298 2.64 31.42 18.51
N ILE A 299 2.40 30.59 17.47
CA ILE A 299 2.02 29.18 17.63
C ILE A 299 3.10 28.41 18.42
N LEU A 300 4.37 28.63 18.10
CA LEU A 300 5.48 27.98 18.81
C LEU A 300 5.62 28.42 20.25
N LYS A 301 5.30 29.71 20.58
CA LYS A 301 5.29 30.21 21.94
C LYS A 301 4.14 29.63 22.77
N GLU A 302 2.94 29.57 22.21
CA GLU A 302 1.79 28.96 22.89
C GLU A 302 2.09 27.53 23.35
N ARG A 303 2.85 26.77 22.55
CA ARG A 303 3.27 25.40 22.90
C ARG A 303 4.33 25.33 23.98
N ARG A 304 5.32 26.22 23.99
CA ARG A 304 6.35 26.26 25.05
C ARG A 304 5.76 26.51 26.43
N HIS A 305 4.67 27.30 26.51
CA HIS A 305 3.95 27.52 27.79
C HIS A 305 3.17 26.28 28.29
N ILE A 306 2.92 25.30 27.45
CA ILE A 306 2.32 24.00 27.84
C ILE A 306 3.40 23.08 28.44
N ASP A 307 4.60 23.05 27.88
CA ASP A 307 5.73 22.26 28.39
C ASP A 307 6.28 22.78 29.74
N GLU A 308 6.14 24.07 30.03
CA GLU A 308 6.56 24.67 31.31
C GLU A 308 5.54 24.45 32.44
N ARG A 309 4.35 23.88 32.16
CA ARG A 309 3.30 23.61 33.16
C ARG A 309 3.13 22.12 33.47
N LEU A 310 3.93 21.27 32.89
CA LEU A 310 4.03 19.83 33.18
C LEU A 310 5.34 19.53 33.89
#